data_2be661c9ac9d94669c9aebd4c6837950
#
_entry.id   2be661c9ac9d94669c9aebd4c6837950
#
_cell.length_a   1.000
_cell.length_b   1.000
_cell.length_c   1.000
_cell.angle_alpha   90.00
_cell.angle_beta   90.00
_cell.angle_gamma   90.00
#
_symmetry.space_group_name_H-M   'P 1'
#
loop_
_entity.id
_entity.type
_entity.pdbx_description
1 polymer ?
#
loop_
_entity_poly.entity_id
_entity_poly.type
_entity_poly.pdbx_seq_one_letter_code
_entity_poly.pdbx_strand_id
1 'polypeptide(L)'
;MKQGKLIRRAVSAVLAGCMMFTLLPVVAFAALGTFTIGSNSYETETDIPEQKLGGGTINYDAGTHTLTLNGVNIEDSSHDWVIDFKTDTLLNLVLVGENFLEGQGGIRAHKLNISGTGSLQITATDYEGVAGLGQSGDNLTIGSDVDITAMSGCAIAFNGSVRIENGATVKAKCLNGGIDCYDLTIDSATEVNLEAGYNAICAHRDEDDTVAGTANIKNSKLVLKSAYPAFYAEDGIEINGGSVEAESTSNAGIFTRGKLSITDADIDASGYNYGICSKGAMEMTGGKLKAVGQGNGVSIRNSLTLNNVEVDAECGELEAISSEGPMVLNGGKIEAVSNGDGVYAIYAGNRYDGDAELLAEGSLTIKGNAKVHVSGYKGIGSDGQTTIGEADIEIDSTDFSIVYPVQIENGNKILSLKGGTNRESATVLDPDDFVWDRHDPNCIGKNAYLHIITGSVADPDEPFDPDFSVDDGSGAAGAIMAGTLIGGAAVWGGYEITTRTILSDLLPEGAAIPTNRGQLAMLIWTEKDKPEPAAQPAFADVADAELAKAAQWCVEQGLLDAKDGKFAPNGWMPKFKTIEVWKKAFPNQ
;
A
#
# COMPACT_ATOMS: atom_id res chain seq x y z
N MET A 1 -24.40 -71.15 47.79
CA MET A 1 -24.74 -69.77 47.23
C MET A 1 -24.45 -68.57 48.16
N LYS A 2 -23.93 -68.72 49.36
CA LYS A 2 -23.61 -67.60 50.24
C LYS A 2 -22.16 -67.09 50.11
N GLN A 3 -21.21 -67.88 49.69
CA GLN A 3 -19.79 -67.50 49.55
C GLN A 3 -19.51 -66.60 48.30
N GLY A 4 -20.24 -66.82 47.20
CA GLY A 4 -20.03 -66.01 45.98
C GLY A 4 -20.48 -64.53 46.08
N LYS A 5 -21.39 -64.22 47.04
CA LYS A 5 -21.83 -62.82 47.28
C LYS A 5 -20.84 -62.04 48.12
N LEU A 6 -20.11 -62.68 49.03
CA LEU A 6 -19.08 -62.01 49.85
C LEU A 6 -17.84 -61.64 48.99
N ILE A 7 -17.41 -62.56 48.12
CA ILE A 7 -16.27 -62.31 47.21
C ILE A 7 -16.58 -61.19 46.22
N ARG A 8 -17.81 -61.15 45.68
CA ARG A 8 -18.20 -60.04 44.78
C ARG A 8 -18.27 -58.68 45.51
N ARG A 9 -18.68 -58.64 46.79
CA ARG A 9 -18.68 -57.40 47.57
C ARG A 9 -17.28 -56.94 47.97
N ALA A 10 -16.37 -57.87 48.27
CA ALA A 10 -14.98 -57.56 48.58
C ALA A 10 -14.23 -57.05 47.33
N VAL A 11 -14.42 -57.68 46.15
CA VAL A 11 -13.83 -57.24 44.90
C VAL A 11 -14.38 -55.87 44.45
N SER A 12 -15.69 -55.61 44.64
CA SER A 12 -16.28 -54.29 44.36
C SER A 12 -15.80 -53.19 45.30
N ALA A 13 -15.54 -53.50 46.57
CA ALA A 13 -15.00 -52.54 47.52
C ALA A 13 -13.54 -52.21 47.25
N VAL A 14 -12.73 -53.20 46.82
CA VAL A 14 -11.33 -52.97 46.41
C VAL A 14 -11.25 -52.20 45.10
N LEU A 15 -12.10 -52.51 44.11
CA LEU A 15 -12.20 -51.72 42.86
C LEU A 15 -12.68 -50.28 43.11
N ALA A 16 -13.65 -50.05 43.99
CA ALA A 16 -14.11 -48.72 44.36
C ALA A 16 -13.01 -47.95 45.14
N GLY A 17 -12.25 -48.63 45.98
CA GLY A 17 -11.12 -48.05 46.69
C GLY A 17 -9.99 -47.66 45.72
N CYS A 18 -9.67 -48.52 44.76
CA CYS A 18 -8.68 -48.22 43.70
C CYS A 18 -9.15 -47.07 42.78
N MET A 19 -10.46 -47.00 42.46
CA MET A 19 -10.97 -45.88 41.66
C MET A 19 -11.04 -44.57 42.47
N MET A 20 -11.19 -44.60 43.77
CA MET A 20 -11.12 -43.36 44.60
C MET A 20 -9.70 -42.85 44.74
N PHE A 21 -8.67 -43.72 44.69
CA PHE A 21 -7.27 -43.29 44.66
C PHE A 21 -6.83 -42.75 43.30
N THR A 22 -7.51 -43.14 42.22
CA THR A 22 -7.24 -42.58 40.88
C THR A 22 -8.00 -41.29 40.58
N LEU A 23 -8.90 -40.86 41.49
CA LEU A 23 -9.65 -39.59 41.40
C LEU A 23 -9.13 -38.51 42.37
N LEU A 24 -8.03 -38.74 43.05
CA LEU A 24 -7.28 -37.61 43.61
C LEU A 24 -6.80 -36.81 42.41
N PRO A 25 -7.07 -35.49 42.30
CA PRO A 25 -6.40 -34.68 41.34
C PRO A 25 -4.90 -34.90 41.57
N VAL A 26 -4.23 -35.57 40.68
CA VAL A 26 -2.80 -35.39 40.56
C VAL A 26 -2.70 -33.91 40.26
N VAL A 27 -2.40 -33.12 41.27
CA VAL A 27 -1.85 -31.81 41.07
C VAL A 27 -0.54 -32.16 40.35
N ALA A 28 -0.61 -32.14 39.02
CA ALA A 28 0.61 -32.08 38.25
C ALA A 28 1.29 -30.83 38.78
N PHE A 29 2.30 -31.01 39.60
CA PHE A 29 3.30 -29.99 39.78
C PHE A 29 3.85 -29.79 38.36
N ALA A 30 3.31 -28.79 37.65
CA ALA A 30 3.97 -28.28 36.48
C ALA A 30 5.42 -28.05 36.95
N ALA A 31 6.38 -28.63 36.27
CA ALA A 31 7.77 -28.34 36.58
C ALA A 31 7.87 -26.81 36.55
N LEU A 32 8.30 -26.24 37.69
CA LEU A 32 8.47 -24.80 37.81
C LEU A 32 9.35 -24.37 36.64
N GLY A 33 8.76 -23.60 35.70
CA GLY A 33 9.52 -23.09 34.56
C GLY A 33 10.60 -22.13 35.11
N THR A 34 11.73 -22.09 34.45
CA THR A 34 12.79 -21.13 34.79
C THR A 34 13.09 -20.28 33.56
N PHE A 35 13.48 -19.04 33.80
CA PHE A 35 14.05 -18.15 32.79
C PHE A 35 15.35 -17.53 33.27
N THR A 36 16.15 -17.02 32.36
CA THR A 36 17.42 -16.38 32.71
C THR A 36 17.46 -14.93 32.26
N ILE A 37 18.17 -14.10 33.02
CA ILE A 37 18.55 -12.73 32.64
C ILE A 37 20.05 -12.59 32.93
N GLY A 38 20.86 -12.52 31.90
CA GLY A 38 22.30 -12.68 32.04
C GLY A 38 22.63 -13.99 32.73
N SER A 39 23.56 -13.97 33.64
CA SER A 39 23.97 -15.16 34.42
C SER A 39 23.00 -15.56 35.55
N ASN A 40 21.92 -14.84 35.74
CA ASN A 40 20.97 -15.10 36.83
C ASN A 40 19.78 -15.95 36.34
N SER A 41 19.41 -16.98 37.12
CA SER A 41 18.26 -17.83 36.87
C SER A 41 17.13 -17.50 37.85
N TYR A 42 15.90 -17.45 37.32
CA TYR A 42 14.70 -17.10 38.06
C TYR A 42 13.58 -18.13 37.77
N GLU A 43 12.66 -18.28 38.73
CA GLU A 43 11.47 -19.11 38.56
C GLU A 43 10.32 -18.30 37.96
N THR A 44 9.61 -18.83 36.94
CA THR A 44 8.51 -18.14 36.27
C THR A 44 7.29 -17.89 37.14
N GLU A 45 7.12 -18.71 38.22
CA GLU A 45 5.98 -18.61 39.14
C GLU A 45 6.31 -17.78 40.41
N THR A 46 7.48 -17.13 40.43
CA THR A 46 7.95 -16.38 41.62
C THR A 46 8.22 -14.93 41.25
N ASP A 47 7.60 -14.01 41.99
CA ASP A 47 7.84 -12.58 41.83
C ASP A 47 9.30 -12.22 42.08
N ILE A 48 9.84 -11.36 41.25
CA ILE A 48 11.13 -10.71 41.49
C ILE A 48 10.80 -9.26 41.89
N PRO A 49 11.00 -8.90 43.18
CA PRO A 49 10.86 -7.51 43.61
C PRO A 49 11.92 -6.66 42.89
N GLU A 50 11.66 -5.35 42.80
CA GLU A 50 12.62 -4.44 42.17
C GLU A 50 14.00 -4.63 42.72
N GLN A 51 14.94 -4.97 41.86
CA GLN A 51 16.33 -5.18 42.22
C GLN A 51 17.30 -4.59 41.20
N LYS A 52 18.52 -4.27 41.60
CA LYS A 52 19.53 -3.74 40.70
C LYS A 52 20.12 -4.82 39.82
N LEU A 53 20.23 -4.53 38.53
CA LEU A 53 20.92 -5.33 37.53
C LEU A 53 21.47 -4.43 36.43
N GLY A 54 22.70 -4.62 36.00
CA GLY A 54 23.28 -3.90 34.87
C GLY A 54 23.23 -2.36 35.00
N GLY A 55 23.39 -1.82 36.19
CA GLY A 55 23.35 -0.37 36.43
C GLY A 55 21.94 0.22 36.61
N GLY A 56 20.90 -0.44 36.11
CA GLY A 56 19.50 -0.11 36.26
C GLY A 56 18.77 -0.99 37.26
N THR A 57 17.46 -1.18 37.05
CA THR A 57 16.63 -2.09 37.87
C THR A 57 15.78 -3.02 37.00
N ILE A 58 15.51 -4.21 37.54
CA ILE A 58 14.51 -5.14 37.00
C ILE A 58 13.48 -5.46 38.07
N ASN A 59 12.27 -5.78 37.66
CA ASN A 59 11.30 -6.49 38.48
C ASN A 59 10.46 -7.44 37.57
N TYR A 60 9.97 -8.52 38.19
CA TYR A 60 9.12 -9.48 37.50
C TYR A 60 7.88 -9.79 38.33
N ASP A 61 6.72 -9.69 37.71
CA ASP A 61 5.42 -10.09 38.24
C ASP A 61 5.05 -11.45 37.63
N ALA A 62 5.07 -12.49 38.45
CA ALA A 62 4.79 -13.85 38.05
C ALA A 62 3.31 -14.06 37.68
N GLY A 63 2.39 -13.28 38.29
CA GLY A 63 0.95 -13.40 38.00
C GLY A 63 0.56 -12.93 36.59
N THR A 64 1.32 -12.01 36.02
CA THR A 64 1.11 -11.47 34.67
C THR A 64 2.24 -11.81 33.69
N HIS A 65 3.27 -12.50 34.15
CA HIS A 65 4.53 -12.76 33.43
C HIS A 65 5.12 -11.46 32.83
N THR A 66 5.16 -10.41 33.63
CA THR A 66 5.65 -9.09 33.22
C THR A 66 7.04 -8.83 33.77
N LEU A 67 8.03 -8.76 32.89
CA LEU A 67 9.39 -8.34 33.20
C LEU A 67 9.53 -6.86 32.83
N THR A 68 9.88 -6.03 33.80
CA THR A 68 10.21 -4.62 33.57
C THR A 68 11.71 -4.43 33.58
N LEU A 69 12.25 -3.80 32.53
CA LEU A 69 13.61 -3.31 32.45
C LEU A 69 13.61 -1.79 32.57
N ASN A 70 14.40 -1.25 33.49
CA ASN A 70 14.48 0.18 33.74
C ASN A 70 15.94 0.64 33.74
N GLY A 71 16.42 1.14 32.61
CA GLY A 71 17.75 1.68 32.41
C GLY A 71 18.86 0.65 32.62
N VAL A 72 18.65 -0.60 32.23
CA VAL A 72 19.63 -1.68 32.39
C VAL A 72 20.66 -1.69 31.27
N ASN A 73 21.89 -2.09 31.62
CA ASN A 73 22.93 -2.51 30.66
C ASN A 73 23.38 -3.92 31.07
N ILE A 74 22.99 -4.94 30.32
CA ILE A 74 23.29 -6.34 30.61
C ILE A 74 24.19 -6.90 29.53
N GLU A 75 25.41 -7.28 29.90
CA GLU A 75 26.39 -7.94 29.04
C GLU A 75 26.56 -9.39 29.51
N ASP A 76 26.31 -10.35 28.63
CA ASP A 76 26.52 -11.78 28.92
C ASP A 76 26.97 -12.54 27.66
N SER A 77 28.24 -12.80 27.58
CA SER A 77 28.86 -13.64 26.54
C SER A 77 28.99 -15.12 26.95
N SER A 78 28.57 -15.49 28.18
CA SER A 78 28.71 -16.83 28.70
C SER A 78 27.50 -17.74 28.44
N HIS A 79 26.38 -17.16 28.14
CA HIS A 79 25.13 -17.87 27.79
C HIS A 79 24.73 -17.57 26.35
N ASP A 80 23.99 -18.48 25.74
CA ASP A 80 23.49 -18.32 24.36
C ASP A 80 22.58 -17.09 24.21
N TRP A 81 21.83 -16.74 25.26
CA TRP A 81 20.85 -15.65 25.25
C TRP A 81 20.97 -14.79 26.51
N VAL A 82 20.90 -13.46 26.34
CA VAL A 82 20.87 -12.52 27.46
C VAL A 82 19.57 -12.64 28.27
N ILE A 83 18.43 -12.77 27.58
CA ILE A 83 17.14 -13.12 28.19
C ILE A 83 16.62 -14.39 27.51
N ASP A 84 16.40 -15.45 28.31
CA ASP A 84 15.95 -16.74 27.80
C ASP A 84 14.70 -17.22 28.56
N PHE A 85 13.51 -17.06 27.95
CA PHE A 85 12.20 -17.37 28.52
C PHE A 85 11.56 -18.56 27.78
N LYS A 86 11.84 -19.78 28.26
CA LYS A 86 11.52 -21.06 27.58
C LYS A 86 10.14 -21.63 27.91
N THR A 87 9.19 -20.82 28.30
CA THR A 87 7.83 -21.30 28.62
C THR A 87 6.85 -20.98 27.50
N ASP A 88 5.75 -21.72 27.41
CA ASP A 88 4.68 -21.48 26.44
C ASP A 88 3.81 -20.25 26.79
N THR A 89 4.09 -19.59 27.91
CA THR A 89 3.38 -18.40 28.36
C THR A 89 3.91 -17.15 27.68
N LEU A 90 3.05 -16.13 27.55
CA LEU A 90 3.44 -14.83 27.01
C LEU A 90 4.34 -14.10 27.99
N LEU A 91 5.55 -13.73 27.59
CA LEU A 91 6.37 -12.77 28.32
C LEU A 91 5.99 -11.33 27.91
N ASN A 92 5.53 -10.55 28.88
CA ASN A 92 5.37 -9.11 28.70
C ASN A 92 6.67 -8.41 29.14
N LEU A 93 7.40 -7.84 28.19
CA LEU A 93 8.60 -7.05 28.44
C LEU A 93 8.25 -5.57 28.42
N VAL A 94 8.34 -4.90 29.56
CA VAL A 94 8.05 -3.48 29.71
C VAL A 94 9.35 -2.69 29.82
N LEU A 95 9.53 -1.74 28.90
CA LEU A 95 10.73 -0.91 28.84
C LEU A 95 10.49 0.45 29.51
N VAL A 96 11.41 0.82 30.39
CA VAL A 96 11.49 2.14 31.04
C VAL A 96 12.90 2.67 30.87
N GLY A 97 13.04 3.91 30.36
CA GLY A 97 14.37 4.46 30.05
C GLY A 97 15.09 3.71 28.91
N GLU A 98 16.38 3.87 28.80
CA GLU A 98 17.22 3.25 27.78
C GLU A 98 17.79 1.94 28.31
N ASN A 99 17.54 0.83 27.60
CA ASN A 99 17.98 -0.50 27.99
C ASN A 99 18.91 -1.10 26.94
N PHE A 100 19.97 -1.75 27.37
CA PHE A 100 21.01 -2.35 26.53
C PHE A 100 21.21 -3.81 26.89
N LEU A 101 21.17 -4.68 25.86
CA LEU A 101 21.48 -6.10 25.99
C LEU A 101 22.59 -6.44 24.99
N GLU A 102 23.69 -7.02 25.47
CA GLU A 102 24.79 -7.47 24.63
C GLU A 102 25.18 -8.91 25.00
N GLY A 103 25.24 -9.80 24.00
CA GLY A 103 25.54 -11.21 24.19
C GLY A 103 25.67 -12.00 22.90
N GLN A 104 25.70 -13.34 23.04
CA GLN A 104 25.66 -14.21 21.86
C GLN A 104 24.34 -14.08 21.12
N GLY A 105 23.18 -14.11 21.81
CA GLY A 105 21.86 -13.75 21.35
C GLY A 105 21.21 -12.77 22.32
N GLY A 106 20.20 -12.02 21.85
CA GLY A 106 19.54 -11.03 22.69
C GLY A 106 18.42 -11.63 23.54
N ILE A 107 17.22 -11.77 23.01
CA ILE A 107 16.03 -12.29 23.72
C ILE A 107 15.48 -13.50 22.99
N ARG A 108 15.21 -14.57 23.75
CA ARG A 108 14.48 -15.73 23.24
C ARG A 108 13.22 -16.02 24.05
N ALA A 109 12.08 -16.12 23.39
CA ALA A 109 10.80 -16.44 24.02
C ALA A 109 9.81 -17.03 23.01
N HIS A 110 8.94 -17.98 23.44
CA HIS A 110 7.87 -18.51 22.58
C HIS A 110 6.85 -17.44 22.20
N LYS A 111 6.42 -16.62 23.18
CA LYS A 111 5.51 -15.49 22.96
C LYS A 111 6.06 -14.27 23.68
N LEU A 112 6.26 -13.19 22.96
CA LEU A 112 6.88 -11.98 23.48
C LEU A 112 6.08 -10.73 23.08
N ASN A 113 5.84 -9.88 24.06
CA ASN A 113 5.27 -8.55 23.86
C ASN A 113 6.24 -7.51 24.45
N ILE A 114 6.81 -6.65 23.59
CA ILE A 114 7.71 -5.57 23.99
C ILE A 114 6.91 -4.26 23.98
N SER A 115 6.82 -3.62 25.13
CA SER A 115 6.02 -2.40 25.32
C SER A 115 6.69 -1.45 26.33
N GLY A 116 6.10 -0.28 26.53
CA GLY A 116 6.58 0.71 27.49
C GLY A 116 6.98 2.02 26.83
N THR A 117 7.53 2.94 27.60
CA THR A 117 7.95 4.28 27.14
C THR A 117 9.46 4.40 26.95
N GLY A 118 10.19 3.33 27.25
CA GLY A 118 11.63 3.22 27.07
C GLY A 118 12.01 2.64 25.70
N SER A 119 13.31 2.52 25.49
CA SER A 119 13.91 1.90 24.31
C SER A 119 14.73 0.68 24.68
N LEU A 120 14.98 -0.19 23.68
CA LEU A 120 15.80 -1.38 23.81
C LEU A 120 16.83 -1.42 22.69
N GLN A 121 18.10 -1.48 23.05
CA GLN A 121 19.18 -1.75 22.12
C GLN A 121 19.72 -3.16 22.37
N ILE A 122 19.87 -3.94 21.31
CA ILE A 122 20.40 -5.31 21.36
C ILE A 122 21.62 -5.43 20.46
N THR A 123 22.69 -6.01 20.99
CA THR A 123 23.86 -6.45 20.22
C THR A 123 24.03 -7.96 20.38
N ALA A 124 23.78 -8.70 19.29
CA ALA A 124 23.90 -10.16 19.23
C ALA A 124 25.07 -10.55 18.33
N THR A 125 26.01 -11.39 18.83
CA THR A 125 27.24 -11.75 18.11
C THR A 125 27.11 -13.03 17.30
N ASP A 126 26.39 -14.04 17.81
CA ASP A 126 26.36 -15.39 17.26
C ASP A 126 24.95 -15.88 16.86
N TYR A 127 23.93 -15.40 17.56
CA TYR A 127 22.52 -15.75 17.33
C TYR A 127 21.69 -14.54 16.90
N GLU A 128 20.38 -14.69 16.96
CA GLU A 128 19.43 -13.63 16.61
C GLU A 128 19.38 -12.55 17.70
N GLY A 129 18.94 -11.34 17.30
CA GLY A 129 18.64 -10.28 18.26
C GLY A 129 17.42 -10.62 19.11
N VAL A 130 16.30 -10.99 18.48
CA VAL A 130 15.08 -11.45 19.14
C VAL A 130 14.55 -12.67 18.41
N ALA A 131 14.35 -13.77 19.12
CA ALA A 131 13.93 -15.03 18.51
C ALA A 131 12.81 -15.74 19.27
N GLY A 132 12.03 -16.52 18.53
CA GLY A 132 11.15 -17.56 19.03
C GLY A 132 11.92 -18.80 19.50
N LEU A 133 11.20 -19.82 19.95
CA LEU A 133 11.79 -21.11 20.34
C LEU A 133 11.88 -22.10 19.15
N GLY A 134 11.57 -21.67 17.93
CA GLY A 134 11.55 -22.50 16.75
C GLY A 134 10.31 -23.39 16.66
N GLN A 135 9.21 -23.00 17.30
CA GLN A 135 7.96 -23.75 17.33
C GLN A 135 6.88 -23.01 16.50
N SER A 136 6.04 -23.76 15.83
CA SER A 136 4.84 -23.19 15.20
C SER A 136 3.99 -22.47 16.26
N GLY A 137 3.63 -21.22 15.98
CA GLY A 137 2.86 -20.37 16.89
C GLY A 137 3.71 -19.52 17.84
N ASP A 138 5.03 -19.44 17.62
CA ASP A 138 5.88 -18.40 18.21
C ASP A 138 5.35 -17.02 17.77
N ASN A 139 5.20 -16.07 18.69
CA ASN A 139 4.61 -14.77 18.36
C ASN A 139 5.40 -13.61 19.01
N LEU A 140 5.60 -12.55 18.25
CA LEU A 140 6.22 -11.30 18.71
C LEU A 140 5.29 -10.12 18.45
N THR A 141 5.13 -9.26 19.47
CA THR A 141 4.55 -7.92 19.32
C THR A 141 5.55 -6.88 19.81
N ILE A 142 5.80 -5.85 18.99
CA ILE A 142 6.67 -4.72 19.32
C ILE A 142 5.84 -3.44 19.30
N GLY A 143 5.66 -2.82 20.47
CA GLY A 143 4.99 -1.55 20.67
C GLY A 143 5.89 -0.47 21.29
N SER A 144 7.21 -0.65 21.22
CA SER A 144 8.24 0.28 21.73
C SER A 144 9.42 0.37 20.78
N ASP A 145 10.31 1.32 20.98
CA ASP A 145 11.48 1.50 20.14
C ASP A 145 12.53 0.42 20.40
N VAL A 146 12.96 -0.25 19.32
CA VAL A 146 13.94 -1.35 19.37
C VAL A 146 14.99 -1.14 18.29
N ASP A 147 16.29 -1.22 18.69
CA ASP A 147 17.44 -1.15 17.79
C ASP A 147 18.28 -2.42 17.94
N ILE A 148 18.48 -3.17 16.85
CA ILE A 148 19.12 -4.49 16.86
C ILE A 148 20.34 -4.50 15.95
N THR A 149 21.48 -4.89 16.49
CA THR A 149 22.66 -5.29 15.72
C THR A 149 22.88 -6.79 15.89
N ALA A 150 22.71 -7.57 14.82
CA ALA A 150 22.97 -9.01 14.81
C ALA A 150 24.12 -9.34 13.86
N MET A 151 25.22 -9.87 14.40
CA MET A 151 26.46 -10.09 13.61
C MET A 151 26.46 -11.42 12.84
N SER A 152 25.62 -12.38 13.20
CA SER A 152 25.54 -13.69 12.57
C SER A 152 24.10 -14.12 12.24
N GLY A 153 23.16 -13.91 13.15
CA GLY A 153 21.77 -14.29 13.01
C GLY A 153 20.89 -13.26 12.29
N CYS A 154 19.60 -13.53 12.30
CA CYS A 154 18.60 -12.55 11.94
C CYS A 154 18.44 -11.51 13.06
N ALA A 155 17.97 -10.31 12.72
CA ALA A 155 17.60 -9.38 13.78
C ALA A 155 16.39 -9.88 14.58
N ILE A 156 15.37 -10.36 13.87
CA ILE A 156 14.13 -10.92 14.44
C ILE A 156 13.81 -12.22 13.69
N ALA A 157 13.60 -13.33 14.43
CA ALA A 157 13.23 -14.62 13.84
C ALA A 157 12.16 -15.35 14.67
N PHE A 158 10.96 -15.52 14.09
CA PHE A 158 9.82 -16.16 14.75
C PHE A 158 9.09 -17.13 13.82
N ASN A 159 8.97 -18.38 14.19
CA ASN A 159 8.17 -19.39 13.47
C ASN A 159 6.65 -19.18 13.71
N GLY A 160 6.17 -17.99 13.46
CA GLY A 160 4.79 -17.57 13.65
C GLY A 160 4.57 -16.12 13.25
N SER A 161 3.79 -15.38 14.02
CA SER A 161 3.47 -14.00 13.66
C SER A 161 4.40 -12.97 14.33
N VAL A 162 4.79 -11.97 13.54
CA VAL A 162 5.46 -10.76 14.03
C VAL A 162 4.54 -9.56 13.79
N ARG A 163 4.31 -8.79 14.85
CA ARG A 163 3.50 -7.56 14.82
C ARG A 163 4.32 -6.38 15.31
N ILE A 164 4.33 -5.28 14.57
CA ILE A 164 4.94 -4.00 14.95
C ILE A 164 3.85 -2.93 14.91
N GLU A 165 3.62 -2.23 16.02
CA GLU A 165 2.45 -1.36 16.15
C GLU A 165 2.70 -0.17 17.11
N ASN A 166 1.66 0.65 17.33
CA ASN A 166 1.62 1.69 18.38
C ASN A 166 2.71 2.78 18.25
N GLY A 167 3.11 3.11 17.02
CA GLY A 167 4.13 4.14 16.79
C GLY A 167 5.57 3.68 17.07
N ALA A 168 5.81 2.37 17.21
CA ALA A 168 7.14 1.82 17.44
C ALA A 168 8.12 2.18 16.32
N THR A 169 9.37 2.38 16.69
CA THR A 169 10.50 2.46 15.77
C THR A 169 11.33 1.19 15.88
N VAL A 170 11.47 0.45 14.79
CA VAL A 170 12.33 -0.74 14.74
C VAL A 170 13.48 -0.48 13.78
N LYS A 171 14.69 -0.54 14.30
CA LYS A 171 15.92 -0.46 13.49
C LYS A 171 16.68 -1.75 13.61
N ALA A 172 17.26 -2.22 12.52
CA ALA A 172 18.13 -3.37 12.58
C ALA A 172 19.24 -3.31 11.52
N LYS A 173 20.43 -3.79 11.94
CA LYS A 173 21.54 -4.07 11.05
C LYS A 173 22.04 -5.48 11.32
N CYS A 174 21.99 -6.35 10.29
CA CYS A 174 22.33 -7.75 10.44
C CYS A 174 23.02 -8.32 9.20
N LEU A 175 23.83 -9.37 9.40
CA LEU A 175 24.50 -10.07 8.29
C LEU A 175 23.59 -11.11 7.63
N ASN A 176 22.57 -11.58 8.31
CA ASN A 176 21.57 -12.50 7.78
C ASN A 176 20.25 -11.75 7.51
N GLY A 177 19.08 -12.30 7.85
CA GLY A 177 17.77 -11.68 7.63
C GLY A 177 17.43 -10.58 8.64
N GLY A 178 16.67 -9.57 8.22
CA GLY A 178 16.17 -8.56 9.14
C GLY A 178 15.03 -9.10 9.99
N ILE A 179 13.83 -9.27 9.40
CA ILE A 179 12.68 -9.93 10.01
C ILE A 179 12.40 -11.22 9.23
N ASP A 180 12.39 -12.34 9.93
CA ASP A 180 12.06 -13.66 9.40
C ASP A 180 10.88 -14.23 10.18
N CYS A 181 9.74 -14.47 9.53
CA CYS A 181 8.51 -14.91 10.18
C CYS A 181 7.56 -15.59 9.18
N TYR A 182 6.44 -16.15 9.68
CA TYR A 182 5.39 -16.68 8.82
C TYR A 182 4.41 -15.58 8.44
N ASP A 183 3.86 -14.85 9.40
CA ASP A 183 2.90 -13.78 9.15
C ASP A 183 3.37 -12.46 9.76
N LEU A 184 3.47 -11.43 8.91
CA LEU A 184 3.92 -10.10 9.32
C LEU A 184 2.78 -9.10 9.29
N THR A 185 2.61 -8.37 10.38
CA THR A 185 1.76 -7.18 10.43
C THR A 185 2.55 -5.98 10.95
N ILE A 186 2.58 -4.89 10.18
CA ILE A 186 3.13 -3.61 10.62
C ILE A 186 2.01 -2.58 10.50
N ASP A 187 1.54 -2.06 11.62
CA ASP A 187 0.41 -1.13 11.68
C ASP A 187 0.75 0.12 12.46
N SER A 188 0.73 1.26 11.79
CA SER A 188 0.99 2.56 12.41
C SER A 188 2.35 2.65 13.12
N ALA A 189 3.37 1.93 12.63
CA ALA A 189 4.74 2.08 13.07
C ALA A 189 5.32 3.40 12.58
N THR A 190 6.09 4.08 13.42
CA THR A 190 6.76 5.33 13.04
C THR A 190 7.80 5.07 11.95
N GLU A 191 8.65 4.05 12.13
CA GLU A 191 9.63 3.63 11.14
C GLU A 191 10.06 2.19 11.39
N VAL A 192 10.19 1.41 10.31
CA VAL A 192 10.88 0.11 10.30
C VAL A 192 12.04 0.23 9.32
N ASN A 193 13.28 0.28 9.84
CA ASN A 193 14.50 0.50 9.05
C ASN A 193 15.45 -0.69 9.21
N LEU A 194 15.58 -1.49 8.15
CA LEU A 194 16.32 -2.75 8.17
C LEU A 194 17.42 -2.76 7.10
N GLU A 195 18.64 -3.01 7.53
CA GLU A 195 19.81 -3.29 6.68
C GLU A 195 20.26 -4.74 6.90
N ALA A 196 20.06 -5.61 5.92
CA ALA A 196 20.30 -7.05 6.03
C ALA A 196 21.22 -7.58 4.94
N GLY A 197 22.04 -8.58 5.28
CA GLY A 197 22.87 -9.27 4.28
C GLY A 197 22.08 -10.24 3.40
N TYR A 198 20.90 -10.67 3.84
CA TYR A 198 19.98 -11.52 3.08
C TYR A 198 18.67 -10.77 2.78
N ASN A 199 17.49 -11.22 3.18
CA ASN A 199 16.26 -10.45 3.05
C ASN A 199 16.12 -9.45 4.22
N ALA A 200 15.70 -8.21 3.97
CA ALA A 200 15.36 -7.31 5.07
C ALA A 200 14.04 -7.73 5.73
N ILE A 201 13.06 -8.15 4.94
CA ILE A 201 11.83 -8.82 5.41
C ILE A 201 11.65 -10.12 4.63
N CYS A 202 11.40 -11.22 5.35
CA CYS A 202 11.04 -12.52 4.80
C CYS A 202 9.82 -13.07 5.53
N ALA A 203 8.65 -13.06 4.87
CA ALA A 203 7.45 -13.74 5.33
C ALA A 203 7.27 -15.01 4.49
N HIS A 204 7.48 -16.18 5.11
CA HIS A 204 7.47 -17.45 4.41
C HIS A 204 6.47 -18.43 5.03
N ARG A 205 6.07 -19.46 4.29
CA ARG A 205 5.20 -20.51 4.82
C ARG A 205 5.91 -21.35 5.86
N ASP A 206 5.14 -21.98 6.75
CA ASP A 206 5.65 -23.02 7.61
C ASP A 206 5.99 -24.30 6.81
N GLU A 207 6.77 -25.19 7.41
CA GLU A 207 7.25 -26.43 6.76
C GLU A 207 6.10 -27.35 6.32
N ASP A 208 4.94 -27.26 6.95
CA ASP A 208 3.76 -28.07 6.67
C ASP A 208 2.75 -27.40 5.73
N ASP A 209 3.05 -26.22 5.17
CA ASP A 209 2.15 -25.38 4.36
C ASP A 209 0.81 -25.03 5.06
N THR A 210 0.78 -25.01 6.40
CA THR A 210 -0.45 -24.76 7.18
C THR A 210 -0.63 -23.28 7.54
N VAL A 211 0.46 -22.51 7.58
CA VAL A 211 0.47 -21.07 7.84
C VAL A 211 0.99 -20.33 6.61
N ALA A 212 0.25 -19.35 6.16
CA ALA A 212 0.61 -18.56 4.99
C ALA A 212 1.75 -17.60 5.29
N GLY A 213 2.64 -17.40 4.31
CA GLY A 213 3.70 -16.41 4.35
C GLY A 213 3.20 -15.05 3.86
N THR A 214 2.47 -14.30 4.68
CA THR A 214 1.85 -13.02 4.31
C THR A 214 2.46 -11.82 5.01
N ALA A 215 2.39 -10.65 4.36
CA ALA A 215 2.80 -9.39 4.95
C ALA A 215 1.74 -8.31 4.76
N ASN A 216 1.30 -7.71 5.87
CA ASN A 216 0.29 -6.66 5.91
C ASN A 216 0.87 -5.39 6.51
N ILE A 217 0.96 -4.34 5.71
CA ILE A 217 1.54 -3.05 6.11
C ILE A 217 0.44 -1.99 6.07
N LYS A 218 0.30 -1.23 7.18
CA LYS A 218 -0.68 -0.14 7.26
C LYS A 218 -0.05 1.12 7.83
N ASN A 219 -0.23 2.25 7.15
CA ASN A 219 0.13 3.58 7.62
C ASN A 219 1.53 3.66 8.27
N SER A 220 2.50 2.95 7.71
CA SER A 220 3.83 2.80 8.28
C SER A 220 4.91 3.19 7.29
N LYS A 221 6.08 3.63 7.78
CA LYS A 221 7.25 3.91 6.97
C LYS A 221 8.23 2.75 7.07
N LEU A 222 8.57 2.14 5.92
CA LEU A 222 9.57 1.09 5.81
C LEU A 222 10.75 1.57 4.98
N VAL A 223 11.98 1.30 5.47
CA VAL A 223 13.24 1.50 4.74
C VAL A 223 14.00 0.18 4.80
N LEU A 224 14.08 -0.50 3.67
CA LEU A 224 14.57 -1.87 3.57
C LEU A 224 15.75 -1.96 2.63
N LYS A 225 16.91 -2.42 3.10
CA LYS A 225 18.11 -2.61 2.29
C LYS A 225 18.67 -4.00 2.48
N SER A 226 18.95 -4.68 1.35
CA SER A 226 19.46 -6.05 1.41
C SER A 226 20.23 -6.47 0.16
N ALA A 227 20.87 -7.64 0.21
CA ALA A 227 21.48 -8.24 -0.96
C ALA A 227 20.48 -9.06 -1.80
N TYR A 228 19.51 -9.73 -1.17
CA TYR A 228 18.42 -10.49 -1.79
C TYR A 228 17.14 -9.64 -1.83
N PRO A 229 15.95 -10.15 -2.18
CA PRO A 229 14.76 -9.32 -2.14
C PRO A 229 14.66 -8.56 -0.81
N ALA A 230 14.56 -7.22 -0.90
CA ALA A 230 14.51 -6.43 0.32
C ALA A 230 13.21 -6.70 1.08
N PHE A 231 12.11 -6.83 0.35
CA PHE A 231 10.82 -7.25 0.90
C PHE A 231 10.34 -8.51 0.17
N TYR A 232 10.32 -9.62 0.88
CA TYR A 232 9.80 -10.90 0.39
C TYR A 232 8.60 -11.38 1.20
N ALA A 233 7.54 -11.81 0.51
CA ALA A 233 6.47 -12.59 1.11
C ALA A 233 6.01 -13.69 0.15
N GLU A 234 5.80 -14.90 0.66
CA GLU A 234 5.50 -16.05 -0.20
C GLU A 234 4.07 -16.00 -0.73
N ASP A 235 3.07 -15.74 0.12
CA ASP A 235 1.66 -15.82 -0.26
C ASP A 235 1.02 -14.48 -0.62
N GLY A 236 1.66 -13.37 -0.28
CA GLY A 236 1.19 -12.05 -0.70
C GLY A 236 1.64 -10.91 0.19
N ILE A 237 1.56 -9.71 -0.38
CA ILE A 237 1.86 -8.45 0.29
C ILE A 237 0.67 -7.53 0.12
N GLU A 238 0.20 -6.98 1.23
CA GLU A 238 -0.82 -5.93 1.26
C GLU A 238 -0.24 -4.66 1.92
N ILE A 239 -0.32 -3.52 1.22
CA ILE A 239 0.16 -2.23 1.70
C ILE A 239 -0.97 -1.21 1.60
N ASN A 240 -1.37 -0.64 2.73
CA ASN A 240 -2.44 0.33 2.84
C ASN A 240 -1.95 1.62 3.50
N GLY A 241 -1.66 2.64 2.71
CA GLY A 241 -1.06 3.90 3.17
C GLY A 241 0.40 3.77 3.59
N GLY A 242 1.01 4.90 3.95
CA GLY A 242 2.41 4.95 4.35
C GLY A 242 3.40 4.94 3.18
N SER A 243 4.64 4.53 3.43
CA SER A 243 5.68 4.47 2.41
C SER A 243 6.60 3.27 2.58
N VAL A 244 7.06 2.72 1.45
CA VAL A 244 8.05 1.63 1.41
C VAL A 244 9.17 2.02 0.47
N GLU A 245 10.39 2.15 1.02
CA GLU A 245 11.64 2.22 0.29
C GLU A 245 12.31 0.85 0.38
N ALA A 246 12.49 0.16 -0.73
CA ALA A 246 13.02 -1.20 -0.77
C ALA A 246 14.15 -1.31 -1.80
N GLU A 247 15.38 -1.50 -1.33
CA GLU A 247 16.58 -1.58 -2.15
C GLU A 247 17.23 -2.95 -2.06
N SER A 248 17.42 -3.61 -3.19
CA SER A 248 18.13 -4.89 -3.30
C SER A 248 19.32 -4.78 -4.24
N THR A 249 20.50 -5.24 -3.81
CA THR A 249 21.71 -5.18 -4.64
C THR A 249 21.84 -6.32 -5.64
N SER A 250 21.10 -7.42 -5.51
CA SER A 250 21.23 -8.58 -6.42
C SER A 250 19.90 -9.20 -6.88
N ASN A 251 18.76 -8.75 -6.38
CA ASN A 251 17.46 -9.33 -6.75
C ASN A 251 16.39 -8.27 -6.97
N ALA A 252 15.27 -8.33 -6.29
CA ALA A 252 14.15 -7.40 -6.39
C ALA A 252 14.07 -6.51 -5.15
N GLY A 253 13.67 -5.24 -5.33
CA GLY A 253 13.28 -4.41 -4.19
C GLY A 253 12.11 -5.06 -3.45
N ILE A 254 11.01 -5.35 -4.16
CA ILE A 254 9.84 -6.07 -3.63
C ILE A 254 9.60 -7.33 -4.45
N PHE A 255 9.49 -8.47 -3.78
CA PHE A 255 9.19 -9.76 -4.41
C PHE A 255 8.10 -10.50 -3.65
N THR A 256 7.07 -11.00 -4.35
CA THR A 256 6.10 -11.95 -3.79
C THR A 256 5.77 -13.06 -4.77
N ARG A 257 5.48 -14.26 -4.25
CA ARG A 257 4.91 -15.33 -5.08
C ARG A 257 3.39 -15.24 -5.16
N GLY A 258 2.76 -14.60 -4.18
CA GLY A 258 1.33 -14.34 -4.14
C GLY A 258 0.92 -13.01 -4.78
N LYS A 259 -0.27 -12.51 -4.40
CA LYS A 259 -0.79 -11.23 -4.85
C LYS A 259 -0.05 -10.07 -4.18
N LEU A 260 0.17 -8.98 -4.93
CA LEU A 260 0.62 -7.69 -4.42
C LEU A 260 -0.54 -6.69 -4.51
N SER A 261 -1.02 -6.21 -3.37
CA SER A 261 -2.10 -5.21 -3.29
C SER A 261 -1.59 -3.96 -2.60
N ILE A 262 -1.75 -2.80 -3.26
CA ILE A 262 -1.27 -1.51 -2.75
C ILE A 262 -2.38 -0.48 -2.86
N THR A 263 -2.65 0.23 -1.77
CA THR A 263 -3.67 1.29 -1.73
C THR A 263 -3.10 2.54 -1.06
N ASP A 264 -3.17 3.68 -1.73
CA ASP A 264 -2.80 5.00 -1.23
C ASP A 264 -1.42 5.05 -0.54
N ALA A 265 -0.43 4.34 -1.08
CA ALA A 265 0.92 4.26 -0.53
C ALA A 265 1.97 4.75 -1.53
N ASP A 266 3.09 5.27 -1.01
CA ASP A 266 4.25 5.67 -1.81
C ASP A 266 5.30 4.56 -1.79
N ILE A 267 5.61 4.00 -2.96
CA ILE A 267 6.56 2.88 -3.13
C ILE A 267 7.78 3.37 -3.92
N ASP A 268 8.97 3.20 -3.37
CA ASP A 268 10.26 3.31 -4.10
C ASP A 268 10.98 1.96 -4.00
N ALA A 269 10.96 1.19 -5.08
CA ALA A 269 11.51 -0.15 -5.12
C ALA A 269 12.61 -0.26 -6.17
N SER A 270 13.80 -0.63 -5.77
CA SER A 270 14.93 -0.81 -6.67
C SER A 270 15.62 -2.15 -6.47
N GLY A 271 16.05 -2.75 -7.57
CA GLY A 271 16.77 -4.03 -7.52
C GLY A 271 17.58 -4.31 -8.76
N TYR A 272 18.55 -5.24 -8.65
CA TYR A 272 19.35 -5.62 -9.79
C TYR A 272 18.50 -6.31 -10.87
N ASN A 273 17.69 -7.30 -10.50
CA ASN A 273 16.83 -7.97 -11.47
C ASN A 273 15.51 -7.22 -11.69
N TYR A 274 14.86 -6.79 -10.61
CA TYR A 274 13.53 -6.18 -10.64
C TYR A 274 13.43 -5.06 -9.61
N GLY A 275 12.76 -3.96 -9.95
CA GLY A 275 12.23 -3.06 -8.93
C GLY A 275 11.15 -3.79 -8.14
N ILE A 276 10.10 -4.25 -8.84
CA ILE A 276 9.01 -5.07 -8.29
C ILE A 276 8.84 -6.33 -9.12
N CYS A 277 8.72 -7.48 -8.45
CA CYS A 277 8.33 -8.74 -9.07
C CYS A 277 7.21 -9.44 -8.28
N SER A 278 6.09 -9.75 -8.94
CA SER A 278 5.03 -10.60 -8.38
C SER A 278 4.78 -11.80 -9.27
N LYS A 279 4.75 -12.99 -8.67
CA LYS A 279 4.32 -14.20 -9.38
C LYS A 279 2.80 -14.35 -9.41
N GLY A 280 2.09 -13.62 -8.55
CA GLY A 280 0.65 -13.44 -8.59
C GLY A 280 0.24 -12.20 -9.38
N ALA A 281 -1.00 -11.73 -9.15
CA ALA A 281 -1.48 -10.47 -9.68
C ALA A 281 -0.95 -9.28 -8.87
N MET A 282 -0.82 -8.12 -9.52
CA MET A 282 -0.60 -6.85 -8.83
C MET A 282 -1.76 -5.91 -9.09
N GLU A 283 -2.24 -5.31 -8.01
CA GLU A 283 -3.24 -4.26 -8.05
C GLU A 283 -2.78 -3.08 -7.20
N MET A 284 -2.74 -1.89 -7.81
CA MET A 284 -2.43 -0.66 -7.08
C MET A 284 -3.47 0.40 -7.36
N THR A 285 -3.94 1.07 -6.31
CA THR A 285 -4.92 2.16 -6.38
C THR A 285 -4.41 3.36 -5.61
N GLY A 286 -4.29 4.50 -6.29
CA GLY A 286 -3.75 5.73 -5.70
C GLY A 286 -2.26 5.65 -5.37
N GLY A 287 -1.70 6.71 -4.79
CA GLY A 287 -0.31 6.78 -4.38
C GLY A 287 0.70 6.89 -5.52
N LYS A 288 1.96 6.60 -5.20
CA LYS A 288 3.09 6.70 -6.13
C LYS A 288 3.85 5.38 -6.19
N LEU A 289 4.33 5.07 -7.38
CA LEU A 289 5.15 3.90 -7.66
C LEU A 289 6.41 4.33 -8.41
N LYS A 290 7.56 4.21 -7.79
CA LYS A 290 8.84 4.24 -8.47
C LYS A 290 9.45 2.85 -8.44
N ALA A 291 9.77 2.31 -9.61
CA ALA A 291 10.29 0.96 -9.74
C ALA A 291 11.47 0.92 -10.71
N VAL A 292 12.66 0.59 -10.21
CA VAL A 292 13.89 0.58 -11.00
C VAL A 292 14.54 -0.80 -10.96
N GLY A 293 14.82 -1.38 -12.12
CA GLY A 293 15.53 -2.65 -12.25
C GLY A 293 16.58 -2.65 -13.36
N GLN A 294 17.70 -3.36 -13.19
CA GLN A 294 18.59 -3.62 -14.32
C GLN A 294 17.89 -4.55 -15.33
N GLY A 295 17.14 -5.56 -14.86
CA GLY A 295 16.22 -6.34 -15.67
C GLY A 295 14.93 -5.56 -15.96
N ASN A 296 13.86 -5.80 -15.21
CA ASN A 296 12.59 -5.08 -15.35
C ASN A 296 12.39 -4.06 -14.22
N GLY A 297 11.71 -2.94 -14.50
CA GLY A 297 11.18 -2.08 -13.45
C GLY A 297 10.07 -2.79 -12.65
N VAL A 298 8.99 -3.16 -13.34
CA VAL A 298 7.86 -3.93 -12.82
C VAL A 298 7.64 -5.19 -13.65
N SER A 299 7.67 -6.37 -13.02
CA SER A 299 7.43 -7.67 -13.68
C SER A 299 6.37 -8.47 -12.95
N ILE A 300 5.22 -8.68 -13.59
CA ILE A 300 4.06 -9.36 -13.00
C ILE A 300 3.70 -10.61 -13.80
N ARG A 301 3.74 -11.77 -13.16
CA ARG A 301 3.49 -13.04 -13.85
C ARG A 301 2.00 -13.31 -14.12
N ASN A 302 1.11 -12.48 -13.62
CA ASN A 302 -0.33 -12.61 -13.83
C ASN A 302 -0.88 -11.26 -14.34
N SER A 303 -2.00 -10.80 -13.84
CA SER A 303 -2.59 -9.51 -14.21
C SER A 303 -1.97 -8.34 -13.46
N LEU A 304 -1.84 -7.22 -14.15
CA LEU A 304 -1.46 -5.93 -13.56
C LEU A 304 -2.60 -4.93 -13.69
N THR A 305 -3.01 -4.32 -12.60
CA THR A 305 -4.01 -3.25 -12.61
C THR A 305 -3.49 -2.04 -11.83
N LEU A 306 -3.41 -0.89 -12.49
CA LEU A 306 -3.03 0.40 -11.91
C LEU A 306 -4.21 1.36 -12.03
N ASN A 307 -4.72 1.84 -10.89
CA ASN A 307 -5.86 2.75 -10.81
C ASN A 307 -5.44 4.11 -10.21
N ASN A 308 -5.39 5.16 -11.01
CA ASN A 308 -5.02 6.52 -10.59
C ASN A 308 -3.67 6.59 -9.86
N VAL A 309 -2.66 5.89 -10.35
CA VAL A 309 -1.31 5.82 -9.78
C VAL A 309 -0.39 6.76 -10.54
N GLU A 310 0.52 7.44 -9.82
CA GLU A 310 1.68 8.09 -10.42
C GLU A 310 2.83 7.08 -10.49
N VAL A 311 3.21 6.66 -11.69
CA VAL A 311 4.21 5.61 -11.93
C VAL A 311 5.44 6.20 -12.60
N ASP A 312 6.61 5.83 -12.08
CA ASP A 312 7.94 6.05 -12.69
C ASP A 312 8.66 4.70 -12.70
N ALA A 313 8.66 4.05 -13.86
CA ALA A 313 9.24 2.73 -14.04
C ALA A 313 10.42 2.78 -15.01
N GLU A 314 11.59 2.34 -14.56
CA GLU A 314 12.81 2.33 -15.37
C GLU A 314 13.46 0.95 -15.36
N CYS A 315 14.02 0.55 -16.50
CA CYS A 315 14.80 -0.66 -16.60
C CYS A 315 16.04 -0.50 -17.48
N GLY A 316 17.05 -1.36 -17.24
CA GLY A 316 18.31 -1.37 -17.99
C GLY A 316 18.28 -2.25 -19.23
N GLU A 317 17.65 -3.43 -19.17
CA GLU A 317 17.83 -4.46 -20.20
C GLU A 317 16.51 -5.00 -20.77
N LEU A 318 15.43 -5.03 -19.98
CA LEU A 318 14.16 -5.64 -20.38
C LEU A 318 13.03 -4.59 -20.44
N GLU A 319 11.83 -4.95 -20.06
CA GLU A 319 10.67 -4.06 -20.06
C GLU A 319 10.62 -3.21 -18.79
N ALA A 320 10.28 -1.92 -18.90
CA ALA A 320 10.03 -1.08 -17.72
C ALA A 320 8.80 -1.57 -16.96
N ILE A 321 7.74 -1.91 -17.69
CA ILE A 321 6.52 -2.51 -17.10
C ILE A 321 6.10 -3.71 -17.93
N SER A 322 6.03 -4.89 -17.30
CA SER A 322 5.59 -6.12 -17.98
C SER A 322 4.59 -6.94 -17.16
N SER A 323 3.66 -7.61 -17.85
CA SER A 323 2.79 -8.64 -17.28
C SER A 323 2.72 -9.88 -18.19
N GLU A 324 2.57 -11.07 -17.58
CA GLU A 324 2.26 -12.31 -18.32
C GLU A 324 0.74 -12.58 -18.26
N GLY A 325 -0.07 -11.62 -18.64
CA GLY A 325 -1.53 -11.62 -18.61
C GLY A 325 -2.09 -10.22 -18.79
N PRO A 326 -3.38 -10.01 -18.52
CA PRO A 326 -4.02 -8.72 -18.75
C PRO A 326 -3.36 -7.57 -17.96
N MET A 327 -3.14 -6.44 -18.63
CA MET A 327 -2.67 -5.18 -18.04
C MET A 327 -3.73 -4.11 -18.19
N VAL A 328 -4.06 -3.42 -17.11
CA VAL A 328 -4.99 -2.30 -17.09
C VAL A 328 -4.31 -1.07 -16.47
N LEU A 329 -4.20 -0.01 -17.27
CA LEU A 329 -3.72 1.30 -16.87
C LEU A 329 -4.93 2.24 -16.87
N ASN A 330 -5.49 2.52 -15.69
CA ASN A 330 -6.74 3.25 -15.53
C ASN A 330 -6.51 4.55 -14.78
N GLY A 331 -6.42 5.65 -15.48
CA GLY A 331 -6.10 6.97 -14.90
C GLY A 331 -4.66 7.08 -14.44
N GLY A 332 -4.36 8.21 -13.79
CA GLY A 332 -3.03 8.50 -13.26
C GLY A 332 -2.02 8.96 -14.33
N LYS A 333 -0.75 9.01 -13.93
CA LYS A 333 0.38 9.36 -14.78
C LYS A 333 1.38 8.19 -14.79
N ILE A 334 1.76 7.74 -15.97
CA ILE A 334 2.67 6.60 -16.13
C ILE A 334 3.84 7.04 -16.99
N GLU A 335 5.02 7.00 -16.42
CA GLU A 335 6.30 7.12 -17.12
C GLU A 335 6.97 5.77 -17.13
N ALA A 336 7.31 5.28 -18.32
CA ALA A 336 7.97 3.98 -18.50
C ALA A 336 9.16 4.12 -19.45
N VAL A 337 10.36 3.89 -18.92
CA VAL A 337 11.63 4.03 -19.67
C VAL A 337 12.35 2.69 -19.73
N SER A 338 12.54 2.16 -20.94
CA SER A 338 13.35 0.97 -21.16
C SER A 338 14.62 1.33 -21.94
N ASN A 339 15.78 0.98 -21.37
CA ASN A 339 17.06 1.13 -22.01
C ASN A 339 17.50 -0.16 -22.75
N GLY A 340 16.65 -1.20 -22.75
CA GLY A 340 16.94 -2.49 -23.38
C GLY A 340 16.77 -2.49 -24.90
N ASP A 341 17.67 -3.18 -25.60
CA ASP A 341 17.61 -3.33 -27.06
C ASP A 341 16.59 -4.38 -27.48
N GLY A 342 15.74 -4.03 -28.45
CA GLY A 342 14.78 -4.95 -29.06
C GLY A 342 13.52 -5.24 -28.23
N VAL A 343 13.41 -4.68 -27.04
CA VAL A 343 12.30 -4.91 -26.10
C VAL A 343 11.31 -3.73 -26.07
N TYR A 344 10.17 -3.94 -25.45
CA TYR A 344 9.14 -2.92 -25.24
C TYR A 344 9.38 -2.20 -23.91
N ALA A 345 9.01 -0.94 -23.84
CA ALA A 345 8.96 -0.28 -22.55
C ALA A 345 7.73 -0.74 -21.71
N ILE A 346 6.56 -0.92 -22.35
CA ILE A 346 5.39 -1.54 -21.73
C ILE A 346 4.95 -2.75 -22.54
N TYR A 347 4.81 -3.92 -21.89
CA TYR A 347 4.44 -5.15 -22.57
C TYR A 347 3.49 -6.04 -21.75
N ALA A 348 2.37 -6.43 -22.38
CA ALA A 348 1.45 -7.42 -21.86
C ALA A 348 1.57 -8.72 -22.66
N GLY A 349 2.34 -9.68 -22.14
CA GLY A 349 2.58 -10.99 -22.80
C GLY A 349 1.54 -12.04 -22.42
N ASN A 350 1.41 -13.06 -23.27
CA ASN A 350 0.60 -14.24 -22.97
C ASN A 350 1.25 -15.09 -21.88
N ARG A 351 0.43 -15.64 -21.01
CA ARG A 351 0.89 -16.60 -20.01
C ARG A 351 0.59 -18.01 -20.45
N TYR A 352 1.60 -18.86 -20.41
CA TYR A 352 1.53 -20.28 -20.74
C TYR A 352 1.88 -21.15 -19.53
N ASP A 353 1.34 -22.35 -19.47
CA ASP A 353 1.82 -23.38 -18.53
C ASP A 353 3.07 -24.10 -19.09
N GLY A 354 3.61 -25.08 -18.31
CA GLY A 354 4.78 -25.86 -18.73
C GLY A 354 4.55 -26.73 -19.97
N ASP A 355 3.30 -26.99 -20.35
CA ASP A 355 2.88 -27.78 -21.51
C ASP A 355 2.50 -26.88 -22.71
N ALA A 356 2.77 -25.56 -22.61
CA ALA A 356 2.46 -24.52 -23.60
C ALA A 356 0.94 -24.31 -23.84
N GLU A 357 0.10 -24.63 -22.87
CA GLU A 357 -1.31 -24.24 -22.88
C GLU A 357 -1.46 -22.77 -22.45
N LEU A 358 -2.25 -22.00 -23.20
CA LEU A 358 -2.51 -20.59 -22.89
C LEU A 358 -3.38 -20.47 -21.63
N LEU A 359 -2.79 -19.97 -20.54
CA LEU A 359 -3.47 -19.74 -19.26
C LEU A 359 -4.13 -18.37 -19.19
N ALA A 360 -3.51 -17.35 -19.79
CA ALA A 360 -4.04 -16.00 -19.84
C ALA A 360 -3.53 -15.29 -21.10
N GLU A 361 -4.42 -14.54 -21.76
CA GLU A 361 -4.06 -13.70 -22.89
C GLU A 361 -3.47 -12.37 -22.39
N GLY A 362 -2.34 -11.97 -22.97
CA GLY A 362 -1.67 -10.71 -22.67
C GLY A 362 -2.36 -9.54 -23.39
N SER A 363 -3.44 -9.03 -22.83
CA SER A 363 -4.14 -7.85 -23.33
C SER A 363 -3.72 -6.60 -22.57
N LEU A 364 -3.75 -5.45 -23.24
CA LEU A 364 -3.47 -4.15 -22.62
C LEU A 364 -4.68 -3.23 -22.76
N THR A 365 -5.12 -2.64 -21.64
CA THR A 365 -6.16 -1.61 -21.65
C THR A 365 -5.64 -0.33 -21.03
N ILE A 366 -5.73 0.79 -21.76
CA ILE A 366 -5.34 2.13 -21.29
C ILE A 366 -6.60 3.00 -21.32
N LYS A 367 -7.04 3.53 -20.17
CA LYS A 367 -8.30 4.27 -20.06
C LYS A 367 -8.35 5.23 -18.87
N GLY A 368 -9.51 5.84 -18.62
CA GLY A 368 -9.75 6.65 -17.42
C GLY A 368 -8.94 7.95 -17.40
N ASN A 369 -8.66 8.55 -18.55
CA ASN A 369 -7.80 9.71 -18.71
C ASN A 369 -6.35 9.47 -18.29
N ALA A 370 -5.87 8.24 -18.43
CA ALA A 370 -4.48 7.91 -18.16
C ALA A 370 -3.54 8.75 -19.04
N LYS A 371 -2.50 9.30 -18.43
CA LYS A 371 -1.39 9.96 -19.12
C LYS A 371 -0.20 9.03 -19.16
N VAL A 372 0.13 8.55 -20.33
CA VAL A 372 1.17 7.53 -20.52
C VAL A 372 2.29 8.11 -21.38
N HIS A 373 3.47 8.23 -20.81
CA HIS A 373 4.69 8.57 -21.52
C HIS A 373 5.64 7.39 -21.52
N VAL A 374 6.05 6.99 -22.69
CA VAL A 374 6.86 5.77 -22.90
C VAL A 374 8.09 6.12 -23.70
N SER A 375 9.26 5.64 -23.25
CA SER A 375 10.51 5.79 -23.99
C SER A 375 11.26 4.46 -24.04
N GLY A 376 11.79 4.09 -25.23
CA GLY A 376 12.55 2.85 -25.37
C GLY A 376 12.84 2.42 -26.80
N TYR A 377 13.35 1.20 -26.98
CA TYR A 377 13.57 0.64 -28.32
C TYR A 377 12.23 0.44 -29.03
N LYS A 378 11.28 -0.23 -28.39
CA LYS A 378 9.87 -0.28 -28.78
C LYS A 378 9.02 0.34 -27.68
N GLY A 379 7.93 1.00 -28.04
CA GLY A 379 7.06 1.65 -27.07
C GLY A 379 6.16 0.66 -26.35
N ILE A 380 4.95 0.46 -26.87
CA ILE A 380 3.89 -0.35 -26.24
C ILE A 380 3.61 -1.59 -27.07
N GLY A 381 3.45 -2.73 -26.41
CA GLY A 381 3.07 -3.99 -27.05
C GLY A 381 2.19 -4.89 -26.19
N SER A 382 1.46 -5.79 -26.87
CA SER A 382 0.74 -6.88 -26.21
C SER A 382 0.66 -8.09 -27.16
N ASP A 383 0.61 -9.30 -26.61
CA ASP A 383 0.36 -10.50 -27.43
C ASP A 383 -1.11 -10.62 -27.84
N GLY A 384 -2.01 -10.11 -27.02
CA GLY A 384 -3.42 -9.99 -27.32
C GLY A 384 -3.80 -8.61 -27.84
N GLN A 385 -4.97 -8.14 -27.49
CA GLN A 385 -5.48 -6.85 -27.95
C GLN A 385 -5.02 -5.69 -27.06
N THR A 386 -4.59 -4.58 -27.69
CA THR A 386 -4.46 -3.28 -27.03
C THR A 386 -5.75 -2.50 -27.22
N THR A 387 -6.41 -2.12 -26.13
CA THR A 387 -7.62 -1.30 -26.13
C THR A 387 -7.32 0.05 -25.51
N ILE A 388 -7.67 1.14 -26.22
CA ILE A 388 -7.49 2.50 -25.75
C ILE A 388 -8.86 3.13 -25.53
N GLY A 389 -9.20 3.45 -24.28
CA GLY A 389 -10.32 4.27 -23.88
C GLY A 389 -9.97 5.76 -23.91
N GLU A 390 -10.40 6.55 -22.92
CA GLU A 390 -9.95 7.94 -22.77
C GLU A 390 -8.52 7.97 -22.24
N ALA A 391 -7.58 8.53 -23.02
CA ALA A 391 -6.16 8.55 -22.69
C ALA A 391 -5.39 9.62 -23.47
N ASP A 392 -4.23 9.98 -22.92
CA ASP A 392 -3.19 10.83 -23.53
C ASP A 392 -1.89 10.02 -23.52
N ILE A 393 -1.49 9.52 -24.70
CA ILE A 393 -0.40 8.55 -24.83
C ILE A 393 0.69 9.16 -25.72
N GLU A 394 1.87 9.37 -25.16
CA GLU A 394 3.04 9.84 -25.88
C GLU A 394 4.13 8.77 -25.85
N ILE A 395 4.67 8.43 -27.02
CA ILE A 395 5.66 7.37 -27.20
C ILE A 395 6.85 7.90 -27.98
N ASP A 396 8.03 7.81 -27.38
CA ASP A 396 9.33 8.03 -28.00
C ASP A 396 10.06 6.68 -28.14
N SER A 397 10.10 6.12 -29.33
CA SER A 397 10.76 4.85 -29.60
C SER A 397 11.82 4.98 -30.68
N THR A 398 12.72 4.00 -30.80
CA THR A 398 13.71 3.98 -31.88
C THR A 398 13.32 3.06 -33.03
N ASP A 399 12.35 2.15 -32.81
CA ASP A 399 11.86 1.21 -33.83
C ASP A 399 10.34 1.38 -34.02
N PHE A 400 9.51 0.75 -33.19
CA PHE A 400 8.07 0.83 -33.27
C PHE A 400 7.46 1.49 -32.03
N SER A 401 6.56 2.45 -32.23
CA SER A 401 5.83 3.05 -31.11
C SER A 401 4.77 2.09 -30.54
N ILE A 402 3.93 1.49 -31.39
CA ILE A 402 2.95 0.47 -31.00
C ILE A 402 3.03 -0.69 -31.99
N VAL A 403 3.07 -1.94 -31.45
CA VAL A 403 3.31 -3.14 -32.25
C VAL A 403 2.08 -4.00 -32.14
N TYR A 404 1.11 -4.14 -32.38
CA TYR A 404 -0.07 -5.05 -32.44
C TYR A 404 -1.36 -4.27 -32.70
N PRO A 405 -2.41 -4.98 -33.13
CA PRO A 405 -3.68 -4.33 -33.41
C PRO A 405 -4.17 -3.52 -32.21
N VAL A 406 -4.51 -2.26 -32.47
CA VAL A 406 -5.08 -1.38 -31.46
C VAL A 406 -6.57 -1.20 -31.75
N GLN A 407 -7.39 -1.27 -30.72
CA GLN A 407 -8.80 -0.94 -30.78
C GLN A 407 -9.08 0.28 -29.90
N ILE A 408 -9.79 1.24 -30.46
CA ILE A 408 -10.37 2.32 -29.67
C ILE A 408 -11.66 1.78 -29.02
N GLU A 409 -11.80 1.96 -27.71
CA GLU A 409 -12.98 1.52 -26.96
C GLU A 409 -14.26 2.18 -27.51
N ASN A 410 -15.36 1.42 -27.52
CA ASN A 410 -16.64 1.91 -28.02
C ASN A 410 -17.07 3.20 -27.31
N GLY A 411 -17.49 4.20 -28.08
CA GLY A 411 -17.86 5.52 -27.57
C GLY A 411 -16.71 6.52 -27.53
N ASN A 412 -15.46 6.06 -27.73
CA ASN A 412 -14.29 6.92 -27.84
C ASN A 412 -13.83 7.07 -29.29
N LYS A 413 -13.13 8.16 -29.58
CA LYS A 413 -12.47 8.44 -30.85
C LYS A 413 -11.07 8.98 -30.62
N ILE A 414 -10.23 8.91 -31.63
CA ILE A 414 -8.95 9.63 -31.66
C ILE A 414 -9.30 11.11 -31.89
N LEU A 415 -8.95 11.95 -30.92
CA LEU A 415 -9.17 13.39 -30.95
C LEU A 415 -7.96 14.14 -31.52
N SER A 416 -6.76 13.60 -31.30
CA SER A 416 -5.53 14.12 -31.84
C SER A 416 -4.56 12.97 -32.12
N LEU A 417 -3.89 13.04 -33.25
CA LEU A 417 -2.89 12.08 -33.66
C LEU A 417 -1.72 12.83 -34.27
N LYS A 418 -0.52 12.60 -33.74
CA LYS A 418 0.72 13.10 -34.30
C LYS A 418 1.72 11.97 -34.40
N GLY A 419 2.49 11.92 -35.47
CA GLY A 419 3.53 10.92 -35.65
C GLY A 419 4.68 11.43 -36.49
N GLY A 420 5.83 10.78 -36.34
CA GLY A 420 7.04 11.12 -37.04
C GLY A 420 8.24 10.28 -36.59
N THR A 421 9.42 10.67 -37.01
CA THR A 421 10.67 10.04 -36.56
C THR A 421 11.14 10.50 -35.20
N ASN A 422 10.66 11.64 -34.72
CA ASN A 422 10.91 12.20 -33.39
C ASN A 422 9.85 13.29 -33.11
N ARG A 423 9.81 13.80 -31.86
CA ARG A 423 8.87 14.82 -31.41
C ARG A 423 8.94 16.11 -32.26
N GLU A 424 10.14 16.55 -32.67
CA GLU A 424 10.33 17.82 -33.40
C GLU A 424 9.83 17.73 -34.84
N SER A 425 9.98 16.56 -35.48
CA SER A 425 9.54 16.29 -36.86
C SER A 425 8.10 15.77 -36.96
N ALA A 426 7.42 15.56 -35.85
CA ALA A 426 6.09 15.00 -35.82
C ALA A 426 5.06 15.94 -36.47
N THR A 427 4.23 15.38 -37.33
CA THR A 427 3.14 16.07 -38.00
C THR A 427 1.79 15.54 -37.54
N VAL A 428 0.74 16.33 -37.71
CA VAL A 428 -0.64 15.88 -37.51
C VAL A 428 -0.95 14.84 -38.59
N LEU A 429 -1.49 13.71 -38.17
CA LEU A 429 -1.87 12.60 -39.02
C LEU A 429 -3.41 12.51 -39.03
N ASP A 430 -4.00 12.10 -40.16
CA ASP A 430 -5.41 11.77 -40.23
C ASP A 430 -5.62 10.33 -39.73
N PRO A 431 -6.39 10.09 -38.68
CA PRO A 431 -6.61 8.73 -38.18
C PRO A 431 -7.20 7.77 -39.21
N ASP A 432 -7.96 8.27 -40.18
CA ASP A 432 -8.62 7.46 -41.22
C ASP A 432 -7.64 6.98 -42.31
N ASP A 433 -6.45 7.59 -42.41
CA ASP A 433 -5.42 7.22 -43.38
C ASP A 433 -4.50 6.09 -42.89
N PHE A 434 -4.62 5.62 -41.64
CA PHE A 434 -3.71 4.68 -41.02
C PHE A 434 -4.39 3.37 -40.64
N VAL A 435 -3.58 2.32 -40.65
CA VAL A 435 -3.93 0.97 -40.18
C VAL A 435 -3.04 0.55 -39.01
N TRP A 436 -3.57 -0.29 -38.16
CA TRP A 436 -2.84 -0.84 -37.01
C TRP A 436 -2.06 -2.13 -37.36
N ASP A 437 -2.25 -2.68 -38.58
CA ASP A 437 -1.52 -3.88 -39.02
C ASP A 437 -0.04 -3.57 -39.24
N ARG A 438 0.83 -4.21 -38.45
CA ARG A 438 2.28 -4.06 -38.51
C ARG A 438 2.90 -4.40 -39.89
N HIS A 439 2.23 -5.23 -40.67
CA HIS A 439 2.70 -5.64 -42.01
C HIS A 439 2.34 -4.64 -43.08
N ASP A 440 1.36 -3.75 -42.82
CA ASP A 440 1.00 -2.70 -43.77
C ASP A 440 2.12 -1.61 -43.83
N PRO A 441 2.50 -1.12 -45.01
CA PRO A 441 3.42 -0.01 -45.12
C PRO A 441 2.94 1.29 -44.43
N ASN A 442 1.63 1.47 -44.34
CA ASN A 442 0.99 2.62 -43.67
C ASN A 442 0.65 2.34 -42.18
N CYS A 443 1.29 1.36 -41.57
CA CYS A 443 1.08 1.08 -40.16
C CYS A 443 1.51 2.27 -39.30
N ILE A 444 0.59 2.77 -38.48
CA ILE A 444 0.83 3.91 -37.60
C ILE A 444 1.94 3.65 -36.57
N GLY A 445 2.05 2.40 -36.12
CA GLY A 445 3.08 1.99 -35.16
C GLY A 445 4.52 2.08 -35.68
N LYS A 446 4.72 2.28 -36.99
CA LYS A 446 6.06 2.52 -37.62
C LYS A 446 6.58 3.93 -37.36
N ASN A 447 5.79 4.84 -36.85
CA ASN A 447 6.31 6.13 -36.39
C ASN A 447 7.11 5.90 -35.11
N ALA A 448 8.33 6.33 -35.07
CA ALA A 448 9.17 6.23 -33.86
C ALA A 448 8.64 7.13 -32.75
N TYR A 449 8.17 8.30 -33.10
CA TYR A 449 7.38 9.17 -32.21
C TYR A 449 5.90 9.07 -32.56
N LEU A 450 5.07 8.89 -31.54
CA LEU A 450 3.63 8.84 -31.66
C LEU A 450 2.95 9.51 -30.46
N HIS A 451 2.03 10.43 -30.72
CA HIS A 451 1.20 11.04 -29.68
C HIS A 451 -0.26 10.88 -30.04
N ILE A 452 -0.98 10.16 -29.21
CA ILE A 452 -2.40 9.81 -29.38
C ILE A 452 -3.18 10.40 -28.22
N ILE A 453 -4.22 11.19 -28.53
CA ILE A 453 -5.21 11.62 -27.56
C ILE A 453 -6.53 11.02 -27.97
N THR A 454 -7.17 10.31 -27.05
CA THR A 454 -8.49 9.70 -27.25
C THR A 454 -9.49 10.23 -26.22
N GLY A 455 -10.77 10.21 -26.57
CA GLY A 455 -11.82 10.63 -25.66
C GLY A 455 -13.21 10.37 -26.22
N SER A 456 -14.23 10.51 -25.37
CA SER A 456 -15.62 10.40 -25.77
C SER A 456 -16.02 11.58 -26.64
N VAL A 457 -16.80 11.29 -27.68
CA VAL A 457 -17.51 12.31 -28.42
C VAL A 457 -18.92 12.29 -27.89
N ALA A 458 -19.36 13.40 -27.30
CA ALA A 458 -20.78 13.56 -26.96
C ALA A 458 -21.60 13.25 -28.20
N ASP A 459 -22.53 12.29 -28.11
CA ASP A 459 -23.44 11.97 -29.22
C ASP A 459 -24.26 13.22 -29.54
N PRO A 460 -24.15 13.77 -30.74
CA PRO A 460 -24.95 14.93 -31.10
C PRO A 460 -26.48 14.63 -31.13
N ASP A 461 -26.86 13.34 -31.06
CA ASP A 461 -28.21 12.87 -31.03
C ASP A 461 -28.71 12.44 -29.64
N GLU A 462 -27.88 12.45 -28.57
CA GLU A 462 -28.45 12.37 -27.23
C GLU A 462 -29.30 13.61 -26.96
N PRO A 463 -30.58 13.45 -26.61
CA PRO A 463 -31.41 14.60 -26.34
C PRO A 463 -30.80 15.37 -25.17
N PHE A 464 -30.35 16.57 -25.47
CA PHE A 464 -29.91 17.57 -24.50
C PHE A 464 -30.90 17.58 -23.34
N ASP A 465 -30.46 17.25 -22.14
CA ASP A 465 -31.29 17.32 -20.93
C ASP A 465 -31.81 18.77 -20.84
N PRO A 466 -33.11 19.01 -21.05
CA PRO A 466 -33.66 20.38 -21.08
C PRO A 466 -33.59 21.08 -19.71
N ASP A 467 -33.18 20.40 -18.65
CA ASP A 467 -32.85 21.01 -17.35
C ASP A 467 -31.44 21.64 -17.30
N PHE A 468 -30.63 21.46 -18.35
CA PHE A 468 -29.39 22.21 -18.56
C PHE A 468 -29.67 23.52 -19.32
N SER A 469 -30.55 24.35 -18.80
CA SER A 469 -30.72 25.70 -19.31
C SER A 469 -29.53 26.56 -18.88
N VAL A 470 -28.58 26.75 -19.80
CA VAL A 470 -27.66 27.88 -19.75
C VAL A 470 -28.49 29.15 -20.01
N ASP A 471 -29.20 29.63 -19.03
CA ASP A 471 -29.75 30.96 -19.06
C ASP A 471 -28.72 31.91 -18.52
N ASP A 472 -28.13 32.51 -19.41
CA ASP A 472 -27.67 33.78 -19.90
C ASP A 472 -26.47 34.49 -19.26
N GLY A 473 -25.88 35.21 -20.12
CA GLY A 473 -25.53 36.63 -19.85
C GLY A 473 -24.15 36.95 -19.28
N SER A 474 -23.14 36.08 -19.34
CA SER A 474 -21.77 36.57 -19.15
C SER A 474 -20.81 36.05 -20.23
N GLY A 475 -20.44 36.92 -21.14
CA GLY A 475 -19.65 36.63 -22.34
C GLY A 475 -18.22 36.07 -22.16
N ALA A 476 -17.80 35.75 -20.94
CA ALA A 476 -16.49 35.13 -20.66
C ALA A 476 -16.61 33.61 -20.43
N ALA A 477 -17.68 33.13 -19.79
CA ALA A 477 -17.90 31.71 -19.56
C ALA A 477 -18.35 30.99 -20.86
N GLY A 478 -19.12 31.65 -21.72
CA GLY A 478 -19.51 31.12 -23.03
C GLY A 478 -18.34 30.96 -24.01
N ALA A 479 -17.31 31.79 -23.90
CA ALA A 479 -16.12 31.69 -24.75
C ALA A 479 -15.21 30.52 -24.36
N ILE A 480 -15.20 30.12 -23.09
CA ILE A 480 -14.45 28.94 -22.62
C ILE A 480 -15.18 27.66 -23.06
N MET A 481 -16.51 27.64 -22.99
CA MET A 481 -17.30 26.47 -23.42
C MET A 481 -17.35 26.30 -24.95
N ALA A 482 -17.38 27.39 -25.70
CA ALA A 482 -17.39 27.32 -27.20
C ALA A 482 -16.00 26.96 -27.78
N GLY A 483 -14.91 27.23 -27.06
CA GLY A 483 -13.56 26.79 -27.40
C GLY A 483 -13.29 25.34 -27.07
N THR A 484 -14.09 24.72 -26.18
CA THR A 484 -13.88 23.34 -25.68
C THR A 484 -14.52 22.26 -26.50
N LEU A 485 -15.41 22.59 -27.43
CA LEU A 485 -16.03 21.62 -28.36
C LEU A 485 -15.10 21.15 -29.49
N ILE A 486 -13.88 21.68 -29.58
CA ILE A 486 -12.91 21.33 -30.63
C ILE A 486 -11.66 20.61 -30.08
N GLY A 487 -11.56 20.38 -28.76
CA GLY A 487 -10.34 19.81 -28.15
C GLY A 487 -10.57 18.96 -26.90
N GLY A 488 -11.47 18.01 -26.96
CA GLY A 488 -12.09 17.24 -25.87
C GLY A 488 -11.24 16.86 -24.65
N ALA A 489 -10.25 16.00 -24.72
CA ALA A 489 -9.63 15.40 -23.53
C ALA A 489 -8.51 16.25 -22.90
N ALA A 490 -7.74 17.01 -23.69
CA ALA A 490 -6.71 17.91 -23.16
C ALA A 490 -7.29 19.04 -22.30
N VAL A 491 -8.56 19.37 -22.52
CA VAL A 491 -9.26 20.45 -21.81
C VAL A 491 -9.77 19.99 -20.44
N TRP A 492 -10.17 18.73 -20.30
CA TRP A 492 -10.68 18.22 -19.01
C TRP A 492 -9.55 18.05 -17.98
N GLY A 493 -8.41 17.48 -18.36
CA GLY A 493 -7.22 17.40 -17.49
C GLY A 493 -6.66 18.78 -17.16
N GLY A 494 -6.57 19.67 -18.16
CA GLY A 494 -6.22 21.08 -17.95
C GLY A 494 -7.23 21.82 -17.08
N TYR A 495 -8.53 21.57 -17.28
CA TYR A 495 -9.62 22.11 -16.47
C TYR A 495 -9.51 21.65 -15.01
N GLU A 496 -9.33 20.37 -14.78
CA GLU A 496 -9.25 19.79 -13.42
C GLU A 496 -8.04 20.30 -12.67
N ILE A 497 -6.86 20.29 -13.28
CA ILE A 497 -5.63 20.81 -12.68
C ILE A 497 -5.72 22.32 -12.46
N THR A 498 -6.14 23.07 -13.48
CA THR A 498 -6.24 24.52 -13.41
C THR A 498 -7.27 24.95 -12.37
N THR A 499 -8.45 24.30 -12.34
CA THR A 499 -9.50 24.66 -11.38
C THR A 499 -9.16 24.24 -9.96
N ARG A 500 -8.44 23.12 -9.75
CA ARG A 500 -7.92 22.74 -8.43
C ARG A 500 -6.85 23.71 -7.93
N THR A 501 -5.90 24.08 -8.80
CA THR A 501 -4.87 25.05 -8.44
C THR A 501 -5.49 26.40 -8.10
N ILE A 502 -6.41 26.90 -8.93
CA ILE A 502 -7.11 28.16 -8.66
C ILE A 502 -7.91 28.06 -7.35
N LEU A 503 -8.61 26.95 -7.09
CA LEU A 503 -9.38 26.78 -5.86
C LEU A 503 -8.49 26.62 -4.63
N SER A 504 -7.34 25.97 -4.74
CA SER A 504 -6.38 25.90 -3.62
C SER A 504 -5.81 27.27 -3.22
N ASP A 505 -5.70 28.18 -4.20
CA ASP A 505 -5.22 29.53 -3.96
C ASP A 505 -6.34 30.48 -3.49
N LEU A 506 -7.59 30.22 -3.87
CA LEU A 506 -8.75 31.06 -3.54
C LEU A 506 -9.44 30.67 -2.24
N LEU A 507 -9.51 29.37 -1.92
CA LEU A 507 -10.20 28.89 -0.72
C LEU A 507 -9.30 29.04 0.53
N PRO A 508 -9.88 29.15 1.73
CA PRO A 508 -9.10 29.18 2.97
C PRO A 508 -8.19 27.97 3.12
N GLU A 509 -7.02 28.15 3.72
CA GLU A 509 -6.04 27.09 3.93
C GLU A 509 -6.66 25.89 4.68
N GLY A 510 -6.57 24.71 4.08
CA GLY A 510 -7.16 23.47 4.63
C GLY A 510 -8.65 23.29 4.33
N ALA A 511 -9.32 24.18 3.62
CA ALA A 511 -10.71 24.02 3.23
C ALA A 511 -10.86 22.97 2.10
N ALA A 512 -11.77 22.02 2.29
CA ALA A 512 -12.12 21.07 1.23
C ALA A 512 -12.81 21.78 0.06
N ILE A 513 -12.49 21.41 -1.17
CA ILE A 513 -13.16 21.95 -2.36
C ILE A 513 -14.64 21.52 -2.34
N PRO A 514 -15.59 22.44 -2.33
CA PRO A 514 -17.02 22.11 -2.32
C PRO A 514 -17.44 21.31 -3.57
N THR A 515 -18.14 20.21 -3.38
CA THR A 515 -18.65 19.34 -4.45
C THR A 515 -20.15 19.52 -4.67
N ASN A 516 -20.85 20.19 -3.75
CA ASN A 516 -22.27 20.48 -3.84
C ASN A 516 -22.61 21.88 -3.35
N ARG A 517 -23.83 22.31 -3.65
CA ARG A 517 -24.33 23.66 -3.35
C ARG A 517 -24.34 23.97 -1.85
N GLY A 518 -24.71 22.98 -1.04
CA GLY A 518 -24.74 23.12 0.43
C GLY A 518 -23.37 23.37 1.02
N GLN A 519 -22.37 22.63 0.59
CA GLN A 519 -20.98 22.80 1.03
C GLN A 519 -20.44 24.18 0.65
N LEU A 520 -20.73 24.65 -0.57
CA LEU A 520 -20.30 25.99 -1.00
C LEU A 520 -21.00 27.09 -0.21
N ALA A 521 -22.31 26.98 0.02
CA ALA A 521 -23.05 27.95 0.82
C ALA A 521 -22.52 28.03 2.26
N MET A 522 -22.29 26.88 2.90
CA MET A 522 -21.74 26.82 4.24
C MET A 522 -20.34 27.42 4.32
N LEU A 523 -19.48 27.15 3.35
CA LEU A 523 -18.12 27.64 3.33
C LEU A 523 -18.12 29.18 3.19
N ILE A 524 -18.83 29.72 2.22
CA ILE A 524 -18.91 31.18 2.01
C ILE A 524 -19.52 31.88 3.22
N TRP A 525 -20.60 31.35 3.78
CA TRP A 525 -21.29 31.92 4.93
C TRP A 525 -20.41 31.91 6.17
N THR A 526 -19.61 30.85 6.37
CA THR A 526 -18.65 30.75 7.47
C THR A 526 -17.52 31.78 7.33
N GLU A 527 -16.96 31.93 6.14
CA GLU A 527 -15.90 32.92 5.85
C GLU A 527 -16.39 34.38 5.91
N LYS A 528 -17.71 34.58 5.89
CA LYS A 528 -18.36 35.89 6.13
C LYS A 528 -18.79 36.11 7.58
N ASP A 529 -18.26 35.32 8.53
CA ASP A 529 -18.61 35.37 9.95
C ASP A 529 -20.08 35.07 10.27
N LYS A 530 -20.70 34.18 9.49
CA LYS A 530 -22.06 33.67 9.68
C LYS A 530 -23.13 34.76 9.84
N PRO A 531 -23.29 35.68 8.89
CA PRO A 531 -24.27 36.77 8.99
C PRO A 531 -25.72 36.21 9.01
N GLU A 532 -26.58 36.78 9.83
CA GLU A 532 -28.00 36.38 9.88
C GLU A 532 -28.69 36.78 8.56
N PRO A 533 -29.43 35.89 7.92
CA PRO A 533 -30.23 36.22 6.72
C PRO A 533 -31.35 37.20 7.07
N ALA A 534 -31.72 38.05 6.11
CA ALA A 534 -32.77 39.08 6.32
C ALA A 534 -34.16 38.44 6.42
N ALA A 535 -34.39 37.32 5.72
CA ALA A 535 -35.63 36.56 5.78
C ALA A 535 -35.42 35.23 6.56
N GLN A 536 -36.49 34.72 7.15
CA GLN A 536 -36.49 33.40 7.77
C GLN A 536 -36.21 32.32 6.69
N PRO A 537 -35.28 31.38 6.93
CA PRO A 537 -35.03 30.29 5.99
C PRO A 537 -36.29 29.45 5.75
N ALA A 538 -36.64 29.22 4.49
CA ALA A 538 -37.90 28.59 4.11
C ALA A 538 -37.75 27.50 3.03
N PHE A 539 -36.57 26.88 2.88
CA PHE A 539 -36.35 25.84 1.87
C PHE A 539 -36.85 24.49 2.38
N ALA A 540 -37.78 23.89 1.64
CA ALA A 540 -38.43 22.64 2.01
C ALA A 540 -37.49 21.41 1.99
N ASP A 541 -36.34 21.52 1.32
CA ASP A 541 -35.35 20.47 1.14
C ASP A 541 -34.06 20.66 1.97
N VAL A 542 -34.06 21.62 2.90
CA VAL A 542 -32.93 21.88 3.81
C VAL A 542 -33.40 21.67 5.26
N ALA A 543 -33.04 20.55 5.85
CA ALA A 543 -33.42 20.19 7.22
C ALA A 543 -32.48 20.75 8.30
N ASP A 544 -31.20 20.94 7.97
CA ASP A 544 -30.21 21.51 8.88
C ASP A 544 -30.38 23.01 9.04
N ALA A 545 -30.45 23.48 10.29
CA ALA A 545 -30.78 24.87 10.59
C ALA A 545 -29.64 25.86 10.21
N GLU A 546 -28.37 25.46 10.35
CA GLU A 546 -27.23 26.30 9.96
C GLU A 546 -27.11 26.35 8.44
N LEU A 547 -27.26 25.22 7.76
CA LEU A 547 -27.28 25.16 6.33
C LEU A 547 -28.47 25.94 5.74
N ALA A 548 -29.62 25.92 6.38
CA ALA A 548 -30.78 26.72 5.95
C ALA A 548 -30.49 28.22 6.03
N LYS A 549 -29.82 28.69 7.09
CA LYS A 549 -29.38 30.09 7.20
C LYS A 549 -28.34 30.45 6.13
N ALA A 550 -27.34 29.59 5.94
CA ALA A 550 -26.31 29.79 4.94
C ALA A 550 -26.90 29.86 3.52
N ALA A 551 -27.80 28.93 3.20
CA ALA A 551 -28.50 28.89 1.91
C ALA A 551 -29.34 30.15 1.69
N GLN A 552 -30.13 30.55 2.70
CA GLN A 552 -30.98 31.73 2.64
C GLN A 552 -30.14 33.01 2.41
N TRP A 553 -29.08 33.15 3.18
CA TRP A 553 -28.18 34.30 3.06
C TRP A 553 -27.49 34.33 1.69
N CYS A 554 -26.98 33.21 1.18
CA CYS A 554 -26.38 33.14 -0.14
C CYS A 554 -27.36 33.49 -1.28
N VAL A 555 -28.61 33.10 -1.15
CA VAL A 555 -29.66 33.47 -2.12
C VAL A 555 -29.96 34.96 -2.04
N GLU A 556 -30.09 35.55 -0.85
CA GLU A 556 -30.30 36.98 -0.63
C GLU A 556 -29.15 37.86 -1.21
N GLN A 557 -27.91 37.34 -1.12
CA GLN A 557 -26.75 38.02 -1.72
C GLN A 557 -26.65 37.76 -3.24
N GLY A 558 -27.55 37.00 -3.83
CA GLY A 558 -27.51 36.63 -5.24
C GLY A 558 -26.28 35.80 -5.63
N LEU A 559 -25.69 35.08 -4.67
CA LEU A 559 -24.53 34.20 -4.89
C LEU A 559 -24.95 32.83 -5.42
N LEU A 560 -26.07 32.33 -4.91
CA LEU A 560 -26.69 31.09 -5.33
C LEU A 560 -28.18 31.35 -5.57
N ASP A 561 -28.83 30.52 -6.37
CA ASP A 561 -30.24 30.61 -6.66
C ASP A 561 -31.06 29.61 -5.83
N ALA A 562 -32.38 29.77 -5.83
CA ALA A 562 -33.35 28.79 -5.33
C ALA A 562 -34.52 28.74 -6.26
N LYS A 563 -35.08 27.56 -6.50
CA LYS A 563 -36.19 27.36 -7.40
C LYS A 563 -37.34 26.65 -6.68
N ASP A 564 -38.57 27.13 -6.87
CA ASP A 564 -39.79 26.52 -6.32
C ASP A 564 -39.75 26.23 -4.81
N GLY A 565 -39.14 27.12 -4.03
CA GLY A 565 -38.97 26.94 -2.57
C GLY A 565 -37.94 25.87 -2.15
N LYS A 566 -37.10 25.43 -3.07
CA LYS A 566 -36.03 24.47 -2.85
C LYS A 566 -34.66 25.08 -3.15
N PHE A 567 -33.67 24.74 -2.33
CA PHE A 567 -32.27 25.17 -2.49
C PHE A 567 -31.42 24.13 -3.22
N ALA A 568 -31.83 22.86 -3.21
CA ALA A 568 -31.08 21.73 -3.74
C ALA A 568 -29.66 21.59 -3.10
N PRO A 569 -29.54 21.41 -1.78
CA PRO A 569 -28.24 21.45 -1.10
C PRO A 569 -27.27 20.36 -1.59
N ASN A 570 -27.77 19.21 -2.03
CA ASN A 570 -26.98 18.11 -2.59
C ASN A 570 -26.74 18.24 -4.09
N GLY A 571 -27.27 19.31 -4.74
CA GLY A 571 -27.05 19.57 -6.15
C GLY A 571 -25.57 19.75 -6.44
N TRP A 572 -25.08 19.09 -7.49
CA TRP A 572 -23.68 19.14 -7.90
C TRP A 572 -23.21 20.57 -8.18
N MET A 573 -22.00 20.89 -7.71
CA MET A 573 -21.38 22.20 -7.89
C MET A 573 -20.06 22.04 -8.67
N PRO A 574 -20.05 22.39 -9.97
CA PRO A 574 -18.83 22.36 -10.78
C PRO A 574 -17.75 23.30 -10.22
N LYS A 575 -16.48 22.93 -10.32
CA LYS A 575 -15.37 23.72 -9.81
C LYS A 575 -15.29 25.12 -10.39
N PHE A 576 -15.54 25.29 -11.69
CA PHE A 576 -15.59 26.61 -12.32
C PHE A 576 -16.68 27.50 -11.72
N LYS A 577 -17.84 26.92 -11.41
CA LYS A 577 -18.94 27.65 -10.76
C LYS A 577 -18.61 27.99 -9.32
N THR A 578 -17.91 27.11 -8.63
CA THR A 578 -17.35 27.40 -7.29
C THR A 578 -16.41 28.61 -7.35
N ILE A 579 -15.50 28.66 -8.35
CA ILE A 579 -14.58 29.78 -8.56
C ILE A 579 -15.38 31.10 -8.83
N GLU A 580 -16.38 31.03 -9.70
CA GLU A 580 -17.20 32.19 -10.05
C GLU A 580 -17.95 32.74 -8.83
N VAL A 581 -18.65 31.86 -8.11
CA VAL A 581 -19.41 32.25 -6.91
C VAL A 581 -18.49 32.73 -5.80
N TRP A 582 -17.33 32.10 -5.63
CA TRP A 582 -16.33 32.53 -4.64
C TRP A 582 -15.80 33.94 -4.93
N LYS A 583 -15.37 34.19 -6.16
CA LYS A 583 -14.90 35.52 -6.59
C LYS A 583 -15.98 36.60 -6.47
N LYS A 584 -17.24 36.23 -6.69
CA LYS A 584 -18.38 37.13 -6.48
C LYS A 584 -18.59 37.43 -4.98
N ALA A 585 -18.40 36.45 -4.12
CA ALA A 585 -18.50 36.62 -2.67
C ALA A 585 -17.31 37.37 -2.10
N PHE A 586 -16.11 37.20 -2.68
CA PHE A 586 -14.85 37.80 -2.22
C PHE A 586 -14.12 38.55 -3.35
N PRO A 587 -14.62 39.69 -3.80
CA PRO A 587 -14.12 40.38 -5.01
C PRO A 587 -12.70 40.97 -4.85
N ASN A 588 -12.15 40.97 -3.66
CA ASN A 588 -10.82 41.55 -3.35
C ASN A 588 -9.78 40.46 -2.93
N GLN A 589 -10.11 39.19 -3.08
CA GLN A 589 -9.19 38.08 -2.88
C GLN A 589 -8.61 37.57 -4.19
#